data_af034d22d4658895b33f37236ccad5c3
#
_entry.id   af034d22d4658895b33f37236ccad5c3
#
_cell.length_a   1.000
_cell.length_b   1.000
_cell.length_c   1.000
_cell.angle_alpha   90.00
_cell.angle_beta   90.00
_cell.angle_gamma   90.00
#
_symmetry.space_group_name_H-M   'P 1'
#
loop_
_entity.id
_entity.type
_entity.pdbx_description
1 polymer ?
#
loop_
_entity_poly.entity_id
_entity_poly.type
_entity_poly.pdbx_seq_one_letter_code
_entity_poly.pdbx_strand_id
1 'polypeptide(L)'
;MADHPFGSALKTIRRDLGLSQEALADAIGTTQRHLSFLETGRSAPTRSMIGRIVTAVRLSSAHRASLFETAGFRSPYPQRELDSPDVQHTLDLLSRQLLRHWPFPGFVVDNDWNFLRANPPGQRMIELFDHVENMHALFLSRKFQPLVTNWEAASASFYTRIQEVALRSEVVRGALDAAVADGRFEHVPRFLAGASDVPIYVPIVVQMPGQPPLRFTSLHGRLVSVHDAMAESFEVELMVPLDEGSEMPMHALFGDHRER
;
A
#
# COMPACT_ATOMS: atom_id res chain seq x y z
N MET A 1 -5.19 -25.77 -26.19
CA MET A 1 -6.36 -25.28 -25.44
C MET A 1 -6.42 -23.80 -25.73
N ALA A 2 -7.55 -23.31 -26.25
CA ALA A 2 -7.68 -21.88 -26.48
C ALA A 2 -7.54 -21.14 -25.15
N ASP A 3 -6.65 -20.16 -25.12
CA ASP A 3 -6.47 -19.30 -23.98
C ASP A 3 -7.75 -18.45 -23.84
N HIS A 4 -8.43 -18.56 -22.68
CA HIS A 4 -9.63 -17.79 -22.38
C HIS A 4 -9.25 -16.69 -21.38
N PRO A 5 -8.86 -15.49 -21.86
CA PRO A 5 -8.27 -14.44 -21.00
C PRO A 5 -9.12 -14.12 -19.79
N PHE A 6 -10.44 -13.99 -19.96
CA PHE A 6 -11.37 -13.74 -18.84
C PHE A 6 -11.37 -14.89 -17.82
N GLY A 7 -11.46 -16.14 -18.30
CA GLY A 7 -11.48 -17.30 -17.41
C GLY A 7 -10.22 -17.43 -16.58
N SER A 8 -9.07 -17.18 -17.22
CA SER A 8 -7.76 -17.19 -16.56
C SER A 8 -7.67 -16.07 -15.52
N ALA A 9 -8.08 -14.85 -15.86
CA ALA A 9 -8.09 -13.71 -14.94
C ALA A 9 -9.04 -13.97 -13.74
N LEU A 10 -10.25 -14.44 -13.99
CA LEU A 10 -11.22 -14.76 -12.92
C LEU A 10 -10.68 -15.83 -11.97
N LYS A 11 -10.07 -16.88 -12.50
CA LYS A 11 -9.47 -17.96 -11.70
C LYS A 11 -8.29 -17.47 -10.85
N THR A 12 -7.44 -16.61 -11.39
CA THR A 12 -6.33 -15.98 -10.66
C THR A 12 -6.88 -15.14 -9.52
N ILE A 13 -7.77 -14.20 -9.81
CA ILE A 13 -8.40 -13.31 -8.81
C ILE A 13 -9.07 -14.12 -7.69
N ARG A 14 -9.83 -15.17 -8.02
CA ARG A 14 -10.46 -16.01 -7.01
C ARG A 14 -9.44 -16.68 -6.08
N ARG A 15 -8.33 -17.16 -6.64
CA ARG A 15 -7.25 -17.80 -5.87
C ARG A 15 -6.54 -16.80 -4.97
N ASP A 16 -6.27 -15.61 -5.45
CA ASP A 16 -5.62 -14.53 -4.69
C ASP A 16 -6.49 -14.08 -3.50
N LEU A 17 -7.83 -14.20 -3.64
CA LEU A 17 -8.79 -13.98 -2.57
C LEU A 17 -8.96 -15.20 -1.63
N GLY A 18 -8.28 -16.33 -1.90
CA GLY A 18 -8.41 -17.55 -1.11
C GLY A 18 -9.78 -18.24 -1.22
N LEU A 19 -10.58 -17.93 -2.27
CA LEU A 19 -11.94 -18.44 -2.40
C LEU A 19 -11.99 -19.75 -3.18
N SER A 20 -12.86 -20.69 -2.75
CA SER A 20 -13.24 -21.85 -3.56
C SER A 20 -14.18 -21.40 -4.71
N GLN A 21 -14.36 -22.24 -5.73
CA GLN A 21 -15.36 -21.97 -6.78
C GLN A 21 -16.78 -21.89 -6.21
N GLU A 22 -17.10 -22.71 -5.24
CA GLU A 22 -18.40 -22.71 -4.57
C GLU A 22 -18.62 -21.40 -3.81
N ALA A 23 -17.65 -20.98 -2.98
CA ALA A 23 -17.73 -19.74 -2.20
C ALA A 23 -17.89 -18.50 -3.08
N LEU A 24 -17.15 -18.41 -4.20
CA LEU A 24 -17.32 -17.30 -5.13
C LEU A 24 -18.68 -17.38 -5.84
N ALA A 25 -19.12 -18.57 -6.23
CA ALA A 25 -20.42 -18.75 -6.89
C ALA A 25 -21.58 -18.29 -5.99
N ASP A 26 -21.55 -18.68 -4.73
CA ASP A 26 -22.52 -18.26 -3.71
C ASP A 26 -22.50 -16.73 -3.51
N ALA A 27 -21.30 -16.14 -3.37
CA ALA A 27 -21.17 -14.70 -3.19
C ALA A 27 -21.75 -13.88 -4.36
N ILE A 28 -21.64 -14.38 -5.61
CA ILE A 28 -22.17 -13.70 -6.79
C ILE A 28 -23.55 -14.17 -7.22
N GLY A 29 -24.21 -15.04 -6.44
CA GLY A 29 -25.56 -15.53 -6.72
C GLY A 29 -25.65 -16.38 -8.00
N THR A 30 -24.70 -17.33 -8.18
CA THR A 30 -24.67 -18.27 -9.31
C THR A 30 -24.35 -19.68 -8.84
N THR A 31 -24.27 -20.65 -9.77
CA THR A 31 -23.89 -22.02 -9.44
C THR A 31 -22.39 -22.24 -9.64
N GLN A 32 -21.79 -23.12 -8.83
CA GLN A 32 -20.40 -23.56 -9.00
C GLN A 32 -20.13 -24.04 -10.43
N ARG A 33 -21.09 -24.79 -11.03
CA ARG A 33 -20.98 -25.27 -12.42
C ARG A 33 -20.85 -24.11 -13.42
N HIS A 34 -21.66 -23.06 -13.26
CA HIS A 34 -21.60 -21.89 -14.13
C HIS A 34 -20.28 -21.12 -13.95
N LEU A 35 -19.83 -20.95 -12.70
CA LEU A 35 -18.50 -20.37 -12.43
C LEU A 35 -17.37 -21.16 -13.08
N SER A 36 -17.41 -22.50 -12.96
CA SER A 36 -16.44 -23.39 -13.63
C SER A 36 -16.47 -23.21 -15.16
N PHE A 37 -17.65 -23.00 -15.77
CA PHE A 37 -17.74 -22.75 -17.21
C PHE A 37 -17.17 -21.39 -17.60
N LEU A 38 -17.34 -20.36 -16.76
CA LEU A 38 -16.69 -19.06 -16.96
C LEU A 38 -15.18 -19.16 -16.87
N GLU A 39 -14.62 -19.85 -15.84
CA GLU A 39 -13.20 -20.03 -15.66
C GLU A 39 -12.53 -20.90 -16.76
N THR A 40 -13.28 -21.82 -17.34
CA THR A 40 -12.78 -22.70 -18.43
C THR A 40 -13.10 -22.18 -19.82
N GLY A 41 -13.77 -21.01 -19.94
CA GLY A 41 -14.15 -20.41 -21.22
C GLY A 41 -15.30 -21.14 -21.95
N ARG A 42 -15.99 -22.07 -21.29
CA ARG A 42 -17.19 -22.75 -21.85
C ARG A 42 -18.43 -21.87 -21.85
N SER A 43 -18.42 -20.79 -21.10
CA SER A 43 -19.45 -19.75 -21.06
C SER A 43 -18.80 -18.40 -21.18
N ALA A 44 -19.37 -17.52 -22.00
CA ALA A 44 -18.92 -16.14 -22.11
C ALA A 44 -19.49 -15.32 -20.94
N PRO A 45 -18.71 -14.42 -20.35
CA PRO A 45 -19.19 -13.50 -19.31
C PRO A 45 -20.13 -12.46 -19.90
N THR A 46 -21.16 -12.07 -19.14
CA THR A 46 -21.95 -10.88 -19.44
C THR A 46 -21.47 -9.69 -18.61
N ARG A 47 -21.71 -8.47 -19.10
CA ARG A 47 -21.39 -7.25 -18.33
C ARG A 47 -22.04 -7.24 -16.95
N SER A 48 -23.28 -7.74 -16.83
CA SER A 48 -23.98 -7.88 -15.57
C SER A 48 -23.32 -8.88 -14.62
N MET A 49 -22.81 -10.01 -15.15
CA MET A 49 -22.08 -11.00 -14.36
C MET A 49 -20.79 -10.39 -13.80
N ILE A 50 -20.03 -9.66 -14.62
CA ILE A 50 -18.82 -8.97 -14.15
C ILE A 50 -19.18 -7.94 -13.07
N GLY A 51 -20.26 -7.18 -13.25
CA GLY A 51 -20.75 -6.26 -12.23
C GLY A 51 -21.05 -6.94 -10.90
N ARG A 52 -21.68 -8.13 -10.92
CA ARG A 52 -21.93 -8.93 -9.69
C ARG A 52 -20.64 -9.38 -9.03
N ILE A 53 -19.64 -9.86 -9.81
CA ILE A 53 -18.33 -10.25 -9.27
C ILE A 53 -17.67 -9.06 -8.58
N VAL A 54 -17.61 -7.91 -9.25
CA VAL A 54 -16.97 -6.69 -8.73
C VAL A 54 -17.64 -6.18 -7.44
N THR A 55 -18.96 -6.37 -7.31
CA THR A 55 -19.73 -5.91 -6.15
C THR A 55 -19.66 -6.90 -4.98
N ALA A 56 -19.65 -8.20 -5.27
CA ALA A 56 -19.72 -9.24 -4.25
C ALA A 56 -18.39 -9.45 -3.50
N VAL A 57 -17.26 -9.18 -4.15
CA VAL A 57 -15.94 -9.40 -3.58
C VAL A 57 -15.09 -8.12 -3.64
N ARG A 58 -14.25 -7.90 -2.63
CA ARG A 58 -13.37 -6.74 -2.57
C ARG A 58 -12.23 -6.92 -3.56
N LEU A 59 -12.39 -6.38 -4.76
CA LEU A 59 -11.37 -6.38 -5.79
C LEU A 59 -10.57 -5.08 -5.79
N SER A 60 -9.27 -5.19 -6.06
CA SER A 60 -8.48 -4.01 -6.43
C SER A 60 -9.01 -3.44 -7.75
N SER A 61 -8.78 -2.15 -7.97
CA SER A 61 -9.17 -1.48 -9.20
C SER A 61 -8.57 -2.11 -10.44
N ALA A 62 -7.31 -2.59 -10.35
CA ALA A 62 -6.65 -3.34 -11.42
C ALA A 62 -7.40 -4.63 -11.74
N HIS A 63 -7.82 -5.41 -10.74
CA HIS A 63 -8.61 -6.62 -10.95
C HIS A 63 -9.98 -6.31 -11.56
N ARG A 64 -10.65 -5.22 -11.13
CA ARG A 64 -11.93 -4.77 -11.72
C ARG A 64 -11.74 -4.45 -13.21
N ALA A 65 -10.74 -3.62 -13.55
CA ALA A 65 -10.45 -3.26 -14.93
C ALA A 65 -10.14 -4.50 -15.78
N SER A 66 -9.23 -5.38 -15.30
CA SER A 66 -8.84 -6.61 -15.97
C SER A 66 -10.02 -7.53 -16.30
N LEU A 67 -11.00 -7.68 -15.40
CA LEU A 67 -12.18 -8.49 -15.67
C LEU A 67 -13.05 -7.94 -16.82
N PHE A 68 -13.19 -6.61 -16.91
CA PHE A 68 -13.93 -6.00 -18.03
C PHE A 68 -13.15 -6.13 -19.34
N GLU A 69 -11.87 -5.80 -19.33
CA GLU A 69 -11.02 -5.80 -20.52
C GLU A 69 -10.84 -7.20 -21.11
N THR A 70 -10.56 -8.19 -20.25
CA THR A 70 -10.39 -9.60 -20.69
C THR A 70 -11.69 -10.22 -21.20
N ALA A 71 -12.84 -9.65 -20.80
CA ALA A 71 -14.16 -10.02 -21.35
C ALA A 71 -14.53 -9.25 -22.64
N GLY A 72 -13.67 -8.34 -23.11
CA GLY A 72 -13.92 -7.50 -24.28
C GLY A 72 -14.88 -6.33 -24.02
N PHE A 73 -15.12 -5.97 -22.76
CA PHE A 73 -15.93 -4.81 -22.42
C PHE A 73 -15.05 -3.63 -22.04
N ARG A 74 -15.47 -2.43 -22.43
CA ARG A 74 -14.85 -1.21 -21.92
C ARG A 74 -15.01 -1.15 -20.39
N SER A 75 -13.90 -1.05 -19.67
CA SER A 75 -13.92 -0.90 -18.22
C SER A 75 -14.64 0.40 -17.83
N PRO A 76 -15.55 0.38 -16.86
CA PRO A 76 -16.05 1.60 -16.23
C PRO A 76 -15.03 2.18 -15.23
N TYR A 77 -13.92 1.47 -14.99
CA TYR A 77 -12.82 1.88 -14.12
C TYR A 77 -11.60 2.19 -15.00
N PRO A 78 -11.47 3.41 -15.55
CA PRO A 78 -10.33 3.76 -16.38
C PRO A 78 -9.05 3.68 -15.56
N GLN A 79 -8.03 3.02 -16.12
CA GLN A 79 -6.67 3.18 -15.62
C GLN A 79 -6.12 4.46 -16.28
N ARG A 80 -5.95 5.49 -15.48
CA ARG A 80 -5.34 6.75 -15.95
C ARG A 80 -3.85 6.67 -15.75
N GLU A 81 -3.10 7.27 -16.68
CA GLU A 81 -1.66 7.43 -16.52
C GLU A 81 -1.37 8.42 -15.38
N LEU A 82 -0.24 8.21 -14.69
CA LEU A 82 0.14 9.04 -13.55
C LEU A 82 0.27 10.52 -13.93
N ASP A 83 0.73 10.81 -15.16
CA ASP A 83 0.91 12.15 -15.71
C ASP A 83 -0.37 12.79 -16.26
N SER A 84 -1.50 12.06 -16.26
CA SER A 84 -2.76 12.62 -16.73
C SER A 84 -3.19 13.84 -15.91
N PRO A 85 -3.82 14.87 -16.55
CA PRO A 85 -4.21 16.10 -15.86
C PRO A 85 -5.10 15.88 -14.63
N ASP A 86 -6.02 14.93 -14.69
CA ASP A 86 -6.94 14.62 -13.58
C ASP A 86 -6.21 14.02 -12.39
N VAL A 87 -5.24 13.13 -12.65
CA VAL A 87 -4.40 12.51 -11.63
C VAL A 87 -3.52 13.58 -10.99
N GLN A 88 -2.86 14.41 -11.78
CA GLN A 88 -2.03 15.51 -11.27
C GLN A 88 -2.86 16.51 -10.45
N HIS A 89 -4.08 16.83 -10.90
CA HIS A 89 -4.99 17.68 -10.14
C HIS A 89 -5.34 17.07 -8.76
N THR A 90 -5.58 15.76 -8.72
CA THR A 90 -5.86 15.04 -7.46
C THR A 90 -4.66 15.06 -6.52
N LEU A 91 -3.45 14.81 -7.02
CA LEU A 91 -2.21 14.88 -6.24
C LEU A 91 -1.97 16.30 -5.70
N ASP A 92 -2.23 17.32 -6.51
CA ASP A 92 -2.10 18.72 -6.10
C ASP A 92 -3.16 19.11 -5.06
N LEU A 93 -4.38 18.55 -5.17
CA LEU A 93 -5.41 18.72 -4.15
C LEU A 93 -4.95 18.17 -2.81
N LEU A 94 -4.45 16.91 -2.77
CA LEU A 94 -3.92 16.30 -1.57
C LEU A 94 -2.76 17.09 -0.96
N SER A 95 -1.87 17.60 -1.83
CA SER A 95 -0.74 18.42 -1.39
C SER A 95 -1.21 19.72 -0.73
N ARG A 96 -2.15 20.43 -1.36
CA ARG A 96 -2.61 21.77 -0.90
C ARG A 96 -3.60 21.70 0.26
N GLN A 97 -4.49 20.69 0.28
CA GLN A 97 -5.57 20.63 1.25
C GLN A 97 -5.27 19.75 2.45
N LEU A 98 -4.31 18.84 2.34
CA LEU A 98 -3.94 17.92 3.40
C LEU A 98 -2.47 18.07 3.81
N LEU A 99 -1.53 17.75 2.93
CA LEU A 99 -0.11 17.68 3.30
C LEU A 99 0.45 19.03 3.73
N ARG A 100 0.02 20.14 3.11
CA ARG A 100 0.49 21.49 3.46
C ARG A 100 0.17 21.86 4.92
N HIS A 101 -0.92 21.34 5.45
CA HIS A 101 -1.38 21.65 6.81
C HIS A 101 -0.87 20.64 7.85
N TRP A 102 -0.21 19.59 7.42
CA TRP A 102 0.38 18.60 8.31
C TRP A 102 1.79 19.04 8.71
N PRO A 103 2.05 19.26 10.03
CA PRO A 103 3.31 19.87 10.49
C PRO A 103 4.49 18.90 10.52
N PHE A 104 4.25 17.60 10.37
CA PHE A 104 5.25 16.54 10.41
C PHE A 104 5.43 15.90 9.02
N PRO A 105 6.39 14.95 8.81
CA PRO A 105 6.52 14.29 7.53
C PRO A 105 5.21 13.65 7.06
N GLY A 106 4.82 13.99 5.83
CA GLY A 106 3.62 13.50 5.19
C GLY A 106 3.86 13.26 3.71
N PHE A 107 3.30 12.18 3.18
CA PHE A 107 3.54 11.69 1.84
C PHE A 107 2.24 11.27 1.15
N VAL A 108 2.23 11.34 -0.17
CA VAL A 108 1.34 10.56 -1.02
C VAL A 108 2.19 9.55 -1.75
N VAL A 109 1.84 8.29 -1.67
CA VAL A 109 2.54 7.19 -2.34
C VAL A 109 1.59 6.44 -3.28
N ASP A 110 2.16 5.76 -4.27
CA ASP A 110 1.44 4.84 -5.15
C ASP A 110 1.38 3.41 -4.56
N ASN A 111 0.85 2.47 -5.36
CA ASN A 111 0.76 1.05 -4.98
C ASN A 111 2.14 0.37 -4.79
N ASP A 112 3.20 0.91 -5.39
CA ASP A 112 4.57 0.43 -5.26
C ASP A 112 5.33 1.17 -4.14
N TRP A 113 4.61 2.03 -3.39
CA TRP A 113 5.15 2.89 -2.34
C TRP A 113 6.15 3.95 -2.82
N ASN A 114 6.13 4.30 -4.10
CA ASN A 114 6.92 5.43 -4.61
C ASN A 114 6.34 6.75 -4.10
N PHE A 115 7.21 7.69 -3.73
CA PHE A 115 6.80 9.02 -3.30
C PHE A 115 6.32 9.85 -4.48
N LEU A 116 5.02 10.11 -4.55
CA LEU A 116 4.40 10.96 -5.55
C LEU A 116 4.37 12.42 -5.13
N ARG A 117 4.12 12.68 -3.85
CA ARG A 117 4.15 14.00 -3.22
C ARG A 117 4.66 13.86 -1.78
N ALA A 118 5.34 14.90 -1.33
CA ALA A 118 5.74 15.06 0.07
C ALA A 118 5.55 16.53 0.49
N ASN A 119 5.20 16.75 1.75
CA ASN A 119 5.27 18.10 2.31
C ASN A 119 6.74 18.49 2.63
N PRO A 120 7.04 19.76 3.00
CA PRO A 120 8.40 20.17 3.32
C PRO A 120 9.10 19.31 4.38
N PRO A 121 8.45 18.92 5.51
CA PRO A 121 9.04 17.98 6.46
C PRO A 121 9.34 16.61 5.84
N GLY A 122 8.45 16.08 4.99
CA GLY A 122 8.64 14.80 4.29
C GLY A 122 9.79 14.86 3.29
N GLN A 123 9.94 15.95 2.55
CA GLN A 123 11.05 16.17 1.63
C GLN A 123 12.40 16.15 2.36
N ARG A 124 12.49 16.81 3.53
CA ARG A 124 13.72 16.77 4.34
C ARG A 124 14.03 15.37 4.86
N MET A 125 13.01 14.61 5.22
CA MET A 125 13.20 13.23 5.60
C MET A 125 13.78 12.41 4.44
N ILE A 126 13.26 12.55 3.23
CA ILE A 126 13.82 11.92 2.02
C ILE A 126 15.28 12.33 1.80
N GLU A 127 15.59 13.63 1.90
CA GLU A 127 16.95 14.17 1.76
C GLU A 127 17.91 13.61 2.81
N LEU A 128 17.48 13.52 4.07
CA LEU A 128 18.28 13.00 5.18
C LEU A 128 18.68 11.52 4.96
N PHE A 129 17.84 10.77 4.27
CA PHE A 129 18.04 9.35 4.00
C PHE A 129 18.42 9.05 2.54
N ASP A 130 19.30 9.89 1.95
CA ASP A 130 19.94 9.68 0.63
C ASP A 130 18.97 9.77 -0.56
N HIS A 131 17.97 10.63 -0.48
CA HIS A 131 17.00 10.86 -1.57
C HIS A 131 16.32 9.58 -2.06
N VAL A 132 15.95 8.71 -1.13
CA VAL A 132 15.24 7.48 -1.47
C VAL A 132 13.93 7.78 -2.21
N GLU A 133 13.59 6.95 -3.20
CA GLU A 133 12.45 7.18 -4.09
C GLU A 133 11.14 6.60 -3.56
N ASN A 134 11.20 5.73 -2.56
CA ASN A 134 10.04 5.03 -2.04
C ASN A 134 10.14 4.70 -0.54
N MET A 135 9.00 4.37 0.06
CA MET A 135 8.88 4.14 1.50
C MET A 135 9.64 2.89 1.96
N HIS A 136 9.65 1.83 1.17
CA HIS A 136 10.38 0.61 1.57
C HIS A 136 11.89 0.81 1.53
N ALA A 137 12.43 1.57 0.57
CA ALA A 137 13.84 1.92 0.55
C ALA A 137 14.21 2.83 1.74
N LEU A 138 13.32 3.75 2.14
CA LEU A 138 13.50 4.57 3.33
C LEU A 138 13.64 3.71 4.58
N PHE A 139 12.66 2.83 4.84
CA PHE A 139 12.65 1.98 6.03
C PHE A 139 13.83 1.01 6.06
N LEU A 140 14.20 0.45 4.90
CA LEU A 140 15.28 -0.49 4.76
C LEU A 140 16.65 0.18 4.52
N SER A 141 16.74 1.51 4.62
CA SER A 141 18.03 2.19 4.39
C SER A 141 19.07 1.84 5.47
N ARG A 142 20.33 1.76 5.04
CA ARG A 142 21.44 1.52 5.98
C ARG A 142 21.66 2.67 6.96
N LYS A 143 21.13 3.86 6.67
CA LYS A 143 21.17 5.01 7.57
C LYS A 143 20.02 5.00 8.57
N PHE A 144 18.81 4.58 8.16
CA PHE A 144 17.63 4.59 9.04
C PHE A 144 17.64 3.46 10.07
N GLN A 145 17.89 2.23 9.61
CA GLN A 145 17.84 1.05 10.48
C GLN A 145 18.68 1.17 11.77
N PRO A 146 19.95 1.63 11.75
CA PRO A 146 20.77 1.75 12.97
C PRO A 146 20.25 2.78 13.97
N LEU A 147 19.39 3.71 13.54
CA LEU A 147 18.78 4.73 14.39
C LEU A 147 17.55 4.23 15.13
N VAL A 148 16.95 3.13 14.68
CA VAL A 148 15.72 2.57 15.27
C VAL A 148 16.08 1.68 16.45
N THR A 149 15.85 2.16 17.67
CA THR A 149 16.24 1.46 18.91
C THR A 149 15.38 0.26 19.24
N ASN A 150 14.14 0.22 18.75
CA ASN A 150 13.23 -0.91 18.89
C ASN A 150 13.06 -1.68 17.57
N TRP A 151 14.16 -1.92 16.86
CA TRP A 151 14.16 -2.50 15.52
C TRP A 151 13.36 -3.80 15.39
N GLU A 152 13.48 -4.71 16.35
CA GLU A 152 12.77 -6.00 16.28
C GLU A 152 11.26 -5.81 16.17
N ALA A 153 10.68 -4.95 17.01
CA ALA A 153 9.23 -4.68 17.00
C ALA A 153 8.82 -3.86 15.75
N ALA A 154 9.57 -2.79 15.46
CA ALA A 154 9.28 -1.91 14.33
C ALA A 154 9.38 -2.65 12.99
N SER A 155 10.41 -3.49 12.82
CA SER A 155 10.59 -4.26 11.59
C SER A 155 9.60 -5.41 11.46
N ALA A 156 9.13 -6.04 12.56
CA ALA A 156 8.07 -7.03 12.51
C ALA A 156 6.74 -6.40 12.04
N SER A 157 6.39 -5.21 12.54
CA SER A 157 5.23 -4.45 12.10
C SER A 157 5.34 -4.06 10.61
N PHE A 158 6.51 -3.56 10.20
CA PHE A 158 6.79 -3.23 8.82
C PHE A 158 6.73 -4.46 7.90
N TYR A 159 7.28 -5.60 8.34
CA TYR A 159 7.24 -6.86 7.60
C TYR A 159 5.82 -7.31 7.30
N THR A 160 4.92 -7.26 8.30
CA THR A 160 3.51 -7.59 8.10
C THR A 160 2.87 -6.68 7.04
N ARG A 161 3.13 -5.38 7.12
CA ARG A 161 2.60 -4.40 6.17
C ARG A 161 3.16 -4.58 4.76
N ILE A 162 4.48 -4.76 4.60
CA ILE A 162 5.11 -4.92 3.29
C ILE A 162 4.67 -6.21 2.60
N GLN A 163 4.37 -7.29 3.37
CA GLN A 163 3.81 -8.52 2.81
C GLN A 163 2.45 -8.28 2.15
N GLU A 164 1.56 -7.49 2.76
CA GLU A 164 0.25 -7.17 2.19
C GLU A 164 0.39 -6.39 0.87
N VAL A 165 1.36 -5.49 0.78
CA VAL A 165 1.63 -4.73 -0.45
C VAL A 165 2.29 -5.61 -1.51
N ALA A 166 3.20 -6.50 -1.13
CA ALA A 166 3.87 -7.45 -2.02
C ALA A 166 2.90 -8.44 -2.70
N LEU A 167 1.70 -8.67 -2.14
CA LEU A 167 0.66 -9.45 -2.80
C LEU A 167 0.15 -8.80 -4.10
N ARG A 168 0.27 -7.48 -4.23
CA ARG A 168 -0.28 -6.69 -5.34
C ARG A 168 0.76 -5.88 -6.13
N SER A 169 2.03 -5.84 -5.66
CA SER A 169 3.15 -5.14 -6.30
C SER A 169 4.33 -6.09 -6.45
N GLU A 170 4.76 -6.32 -7.70
CA GLU A 170 5.97 -7.10 -7.98
C GLU A 170 7.24 -6.35 -7.58
N VAL A 171 7.24 -5.02 -7.65
CA VAL A 171 8.35 -4.17 -7.23
C VAL A 171 8.59 -4.32 -5.73
N VAL A 172 7.54 -4.18 -4.92
CA VAL A 172 7.61 -4.33 -3.47
C VAL A 172 7.92 -5.77 -3.08
N ARG A 173 7.40 -6.76 -3.80
CA ARG A 173 7.76 -8.18 -3.60
C ARG A 173 9.24 -8.41 -3.80
N GLY A 174 9.82 -7.90 -4.89
CA GLY A 174 11.26 -8.00 -5.14
C GLY A 174 12.09 -7.36 -4.04
N ALA A 175 11.68 -6.19 -3.52
CA ALA A 175 12.34 -5.52 -2.40
C ALA A 175 12.25 -6.33 -1.10
N LEU A 176 11.08 -6.93 -0.83
CA LEU A 176 10.88 -7.81 0.32
C LEU A 176 11.76 -9.07 0.23
N ASP A 177 11.75 -9.75 -0.93
CA ASP A 177 12.56 -10.95 -1.15
C ASP A 177 14.04 -10.68 -0.97
N ALA A 178 14.54 -9.55 -1.48
CA ALA A 178 15.92 -9.11 -1.28
C ALA A 178 16.24 -8.85 0.20
N ALA A 179 15.33 -8.18 0.93
CA ALA A 179 15.52 -7.89 2.36
C ALA A 179 15.48 -9.16 3.22
N VAL A 180 14.64 -10.15 2.85
CA VAL A 180 14.61 -11.47 3.49
C VAL A 180 15.90 -12.23 3.22
N ALA A 181 16.39 -12.24 1.98
CA ALA A 181 17.66 -12.87 1.61
C ALA A 181 18.87 -12.25 2.34
N ASP A 182 18.82 -10.95 2.62
CA ASP A 182 19.81 -10.22 3.43
C ASP A 182 19.69 -10.48 4.94
N GLY A 183 18.76 -11.35 5.38
CA GLY A 183 18.57 -11.71 6.79
C GLY A 183 17.92 -10.63 7.67
N ARG A 184 17.38 -9.56 7.06
CA ARG A 184 16.85 -8.39 7.81
C ARG A 184 15.64 -8.71 8.67
N PHE A 185 14.93 -9.80 8.36
CA PHE A 185 13.70 -10.22 9.02
C PHE A 185 13.80 -11.60 9.70
N GLU A 186 14.99 -12.16 9.88
CA GLU A 186 15.20 -13.48 10.52
C GLU A 186 14.61 -13.58 11.94
N HIS A 187 14.59 -12.47 12.67
CA HIS A 187 14.03 -12.40 14.02
C HIS A 187 12.49 -12.38 14.05
N VAL A 188 11.82 -12.01 12.95
CA VAL A 188 10.38 -11.75 12.91
C VAL A 188 9.54 -12.97 13.34
N PRO A 189 9.78 -14.21 12.85
CA PRO A 189 8.99 -15.35 13.28
C PRO A 189 9.09 -15.60 14.78
N ARG A 190 10.28 -15.45 15.36
CA ARG A 190 10.52 -15.60 16.80
C ARG A 190 9.83 -14.48 17.58
N PHE A 191 9.93 -13.25 17.11
CA PHE A 191 9.27 -12.10 17.73
C PHE A 191 7.75 -12.30 17.78
N LEU A 192 7.12 -12.66 16.67
CA LEU A 192 5.68 -12.87 16.58
C LEU A 192 5.21 -14.06 17.42
N ALA A 193 5.99 -15.14 17.50
CA ALA A 193 5.67 -16.30 18.34
C ALA A 193 5.77 -16.01 19.86
N GLY A 194 6.60 -15.06 20.26
CA GLY A 194 6.77 -14.64 21.66
C GLY A 194 5.84 -13.52 22.11
N ALA A 195 5.12 -12.89 21.18
CA ALA A 195 4.25 -11.77 21.46
C ALA A 195 2.90 -12.27 22.04
N SER A 196 2.77 -12.29 23.36
CA SER A 196 1.52 -12.64 24.05
C SER A 196 0.51 -11.47 24.11
N ASP A 197 0.99 -10.25 23.89
CA ASP A 197 0.18 -9.01 23.95
C ASP A 197 0.71 -8.03 22.90
N VAL A 198 0.14 -8.10 21.69
CA VAL A 198 0.53 -7.20 20.59
C VAL A 198 -0.20 -5.87 20.80
N PRO A 199 0.51 -4.75 20.99
CA PRO A 199 -0.11 -3.45 21.12
C PRO A 199 -0.90 -3.08 19.84
N ILE A 200 -1.92 -2.22 19.99
CA ILE A 200 -2.76 -1.74 18.87
C ILE A 200 -1.89 -1.12 17.75
N TYR A 201 -0.76 -0.55 18.11
CA TYR A 201 0.24 -0.05 17.18
C TYR A 201 1.65 -0.23 17.76
N VAL A 202 2.62 -0.41 16.88
CA VAL A 202 4.04 -0.48 17.26
C VAL A 202 4.68 0.87 16.93
N PRO A 203 5.18 1.62 17.93
CA PRO A 203 5.90 2.86 17.66
C PRO A 203 7.24 2.56 16.97
N ILE A 204 7.68 3.48 16.11
CA ILE A 204 9.07 3.56 15.67
C ILE A 204 9.79 4.49 16.63
N VAL A 205 10.85 4.01 17.28
CA VAL A 205 11.65 4.80 18.23
C VAL A 205 13.02 5.06 17.62
N VAL A 206 13.24 6.31 17.21
CA VAL A 206 14.48 6.75 16.57
C VAL A 206 15.34 7.51 17.56
N GLN A 207 16.62 7.16 17.62
CA GLN A 207 17.62 7.87 18.40
C GLN A 207 18.65 8.52 17.48
N MET A 208 18.57 9.83 17.33
CA MET A 208 19.58 10.62 16.63
C MET A 208 20.69 11.04 17.59
N PRO A 209 21.95 11.14 17.13
CA PRO A 209 23.05 11.61 17.96
C PRO A 209 22.77 13.01 18.54
N GLY A 210 22.87 13.14 19.86
CA GLY A 210 22.68 14.42 20.55
C GLY A 210 21.24 14.93 20.64
N GLN A 211 20.25 14.14 20.22
CA GLN A 211 18.83 14.47 20.30
C GLN A 211 18.10 13.53 21.28
N PRO A 212 17.00 13.97 21.91
CA PRO A 212 16.15 13.04 22.65
C PRO A 212 15.54 11.98 21.71
N PRO A 213 15.11 10.81 22.25
CA PRO A 213 14.43 9.80 21.47
C PRO A 213 13.16 10.35 20.81
N LEU A 214 12.98 10.09 19.51
CA LEU A 214 11.81 10.43 18.74
C LEU A 214 10.91 9.20 18.60
N ARG A 215 9.69 9.28 19.14
CA ARG A 215 8.69 8.21 19.07
C ARG A 215 7.55 8.64 18.15
N PHE A 216 7.32 7.88 17.10
CA PHE A 216 6.25 8.15 16.16
C PHE A 216 5.62 6.88 15.61
N THR A 217 4.48 7.02 15.01
CA THR A 217 3.82 6.01 14.18
C THR A 217 3.39 6.63 12.86
N SER A 218 2.86 5.82 11.95
CA SER A 218 2.27 6.30 10.71
C SER A 218 0.76 6.09 10.72
N LEU A 219 0.03 7.11 10.28
CA LEU A 219 -1.38 7.01 9.93
C LEU A 219 -1.50 6.87 8.41
N HIS A 220 -2.25 5.86 7.98
CA HIS A 220 -2.49 5.59 6.56
C HIS A 220 -3.94 5.86 6.20
N GLY A 221 -4.14 6.53 5.08
CA GLY A 221 -5.45 6.81 4.53
C GLY A 221 -5.45 6.63 3.01
N ARG A 222 -6.61 6.25 2.45
CA ARG A 222 -6.82 6.18 1.01
C ARG A 222 -7.96 7.10 0.60
N LEU A 223 -7.86 7.66 -0.61
CA LEU A 223 -9.00 8.32 -1.21
C LEU A 223 -10.10 7.31 -1.48
N VAL A 224 -11.31 7.64 -1.03
CA VAL A 224 -12.49 6.86 -1.38
C VAL A 224 -12.97 7.34 -2.75
N SER A 225 -12.69 6.57 -3.78
CA SER A 225 -13.23 6.79 -5.11
C SER A 225 -14.07 5.60 -5.53
N VAL A 226 -15.31 5.87 -5.95
CA VAL A 226 -16.24 4.82 -6.41
C VAL A 226 -15.98 4.43 -7.87
N HIS A 227 -15.24 5.28 -8.63
CA HIS A 227 -15.18 5.17 -10.08
C HIS A 227 -13.78 5.26 -10.69
N ASP A 228 -12.73 5.52 -9.91
CA ASP A 228 -11.38 5.71 -10.44
C ASP A 228 -10.38 4.77 -9.78
N ALA A 229 -9.82 3.89 -10.60
CA ALA A 229 -8.79 2.93 -10.18
C ALA A 229 -7.52 3.61 -9.69
N MET A 230 -7.15 4.74 -10.28
CA MET A 230 -5.94 5.46 -9.92
C MET A 230 -6.10 6.20 -8.59
N ALA A 231 -7.28 6.76 -8.30
CA ALA A 231 -7.52 7.41 -7.00
C ALA A 231 -7.49 6.41 -5.82
N GLU A 232 -7.90 5.14 -6.06
CA GLU A 232 -7.75 4.05 -5.08
C GLU A 232 -6.29 3.59 -4.92
N SER A 233 -5.40 3.91 -5.85
CA SER A 233 -3.99 3.55 -5.79
C SER A 233 -3.16 4.51 -4.93
N PHE A 234 -3.70 5.68 -4.57
CA PHE A 234 -2.98 6.63 -3.74
C PHE A 234 -3.22 6.37 -2.26
N GLU A 235 -2.13 6.23 -1.55
CA GLU A 235 -2.11 6.13 -0.10
C GLU A 235 -1.45 7.40 0.47
N VAL A 236 -2.13 8.02 1.43
CA VAL A 236 -1.57 9.12 2.22
C VAL A 236 -0.94 8.51 3.46
N GLU A 237 0.31 8.82 3.72
CA GLU A 237 1.01 8.46 4.93
C GLU A 237 1.40 9.70 5.69
N LEU A 238 0.92 9.81 6.94
CA LEU A 238 1.20 10.91 7.85
C LEU A 238 1.96 10.37 9.05
N MET A 239 3.15 10.87 9.30
CA MET A 239 3.90 10.52 10.51
C MET A 239 3.35 11.32 11.69
N VAL A 240 3.08 10.62 12.78
CA VAL A 240 2.42 11.16 13.99
C VAL A 240 3.36 10.97 15.18
N PRO A 241 3.88 12.06 15.80
CA PRO A 241 4.59 11.94 17.07
C PRO A 241 3.64 11.41 18.14
N LEU A 242 4.14 10.58 19.06
CA LEU A 242 3.30 9.88 20.03
C LEU A 242 3.21 10.59 21.39
N ASP A 243 4.05 11.60 21.60
CA ASP A 243 4.09 12.39 22.83
C ASP A 243 4.68 13.77 22.56
N GLU A 244 4.45 14.70 23.47
CA GLU A 244 4.97 16.06 23.39
C GLU A 244 6.51 16.10 23.33
N GLY A 245 7.19 15.15 23.98
CA GLY A 245 8.64 15.00 23.93
C GLY A 245 9.16 14.64 22.55
N SER A 246 8.33 14.07 21.69
CA SER A 246 8.64 13.70 20.30
C SER A 246 8.27 14.78 19.29
N GLU A 247 7.31 15.66 19.60
CA GLU A 247 6.89 16.76 18.71
C GLU A 247 8.05 17.73 18.44
N MET A 248 8.70 18.22 19.48
CA MET A 248 9.80 19.19 19.37
C MET A 248 11.00 18.63 18.57
N PRO A 249 11.50 17.41 18.86
CA PRO A 249 12.54 16.81 18.04
C PRO A 249 12.12 16.58 16.59
N MET A 250 10.88 16.20 16.34
CA MET A 250 10.36 15.99 14.99
C MET A 250 10.31 17.32 14.21
N HIS A 251 9.89 18.41 14.86
CA HIS A 251 9.98 19.74 14.28
C HIS A 251 11.44 20.20 14.06
N ALA A 252 12.34 19.92 15.01
CA ALA A 252 13.75 20.29 14.86
C ALA A 252 14.45 19.56 13.70
N LEU A 253 14.10 18.29 13.49
CA LEU A 253 14.68 17.47 12.42
C LEU A 253 14.07 17.77 11.04
N PHE A 254 12.75 17.92 10.98
CA PHE A 254 12.01 17.95 9.73
C PHE A 254 11.19 19.23 9.52
N GLY A 255 11.04 20.09 10.53
CA GLY A 255 10.24 21.31 10.46
C GLY A 255 10.76 22.36 9.48
N ASP A 256 9.93 23.25 8.98
CA ASP A 256 10.35 24.32 8.08
C ASP A 256 11.06 25.44 8.84
N HIS A 257 12.37 25.56 8.66
CA HIS A 257 13.19 26.62 9.26
C HIS A 257 13.08 27.97 8.50
N ARG A 258 12.22 28.04 7.47
CA ARG A 258 12.07 29.27 6.66
C ARG A 258 11.07 30.28 7.21
N GLU A 259 10.37 29.95 8.31
CA GLU A 259 9.40 30.85 8.96
C GLU A 259 9.93 31.40 10.31
N ARG A 260 11.19 31.82 10.35
CA ARG A 260 11.68 32.70 11.44
C ARG A 260 12.28 33.98 10.88
#